data_03f33d99f5cc88b8b9379e2a97392866
#
_entry.id   03f33d99f5cc88b8b9379e2a97392866
#
_cell.length_a   1.000
_cell.length_b   1.000
_cell.length_c   1.000
_cell.angle_alpha   90.00
_cell.angle_beta   90.00
_cell.angle_gamma   90.00
#
_symmetry.space_group_name_H-M   'P 1'
#
loop_
_entity.id
_entity.type
_entity.pdbx_description
1 polymer ?
#
loop_
_entity_poly.entity_id
_entity_poly.type
_entity_poly.pdbx_seq_one_letter_code
_entity_poly.pdbx_strand_id
1 'polypeptide(L)'
;MIGPTMGFTRTALRAGAVVLATMLLAALAVAAGQPVKYTLDPGSSLLRFNFEQAGANNTGRFGKYTADVTFSADNLAASKIDVSIDVASLDTGDKERDDTLKGADLFDTAKFPKARFVSSKITMNGAGRYEATGKLTIRNVTKDFKLPITFQTKDEKGKTVGFLAGRATVKRLEYGVGQGEWKSTEWVKDDVIVTFSLKLTPAG
;
A
#
# COMPACT_ATOMS: atom_id res chain seq x y z
N MET A 1 -28.48 -65.41 -70.31
CA MET A 1 -28.66 -66.16 -69.09
C MET A 1 -27.40 -65.88 -68.23
N ILE A 2 -27.52 -65.37 -67.14
CA ILE A 2 -26.47 -65.05 -66.14
C ILE A 2 -26.45 -63.55 -65.88
N GLY A 3 -27.02 -63.16 -64.80
CA GLY A 3 -27.09 -61.78 -64.37
C GLY A 3 -25.79 -61.32 -63.61
N PRO A 4 -25.57 -60.00 -63.47
CA PRO A 4 -24.39 -59.45 -62.83
C PRO A 4 -24.56 -59.26 -61.31
N THR A 5 -23.56 -59.60 -60.59
CA THR A 5 -23.39 -59.39 -59.17
C THR A 5 -23.08 -57.93 -58.85
N MET A 6 -23.85 -57.34 -57.95
CA MET A 6 -23.60 -55.99 -57.37
C MET A 6 -22.53 -56.07 -56.29
N GLY A 7 -21.45 -55.30 -56.47
CA GLY A 7 -20.44 -55.03 -55.47
C GLY A 7 -20.83 -53.85 -54.58
N PHE A 8 -20.99 -54.08 -53.28
CA PHE A 8 -21.17 -53.01 -52.27
C PHE A 8 -19.81 -52.47 -51.81
N THR A 9 -19.50 -51.25 -52.16
CA THR A 9 -18.37 -50.50 -51.64
C THR A 9 -18.65 -50.01 -50.21
N ARG A 10 -17.83 -50.46 -49.29
CA ARG A 10 -17.76 -49.93 -47.92
C ARG A 10 -16.85 -48.71 -47.90
N THR A 11 -17.43 -47.53 -47.78
CA THR A 11 -16.68 -46.31 -47.45
C THR A 11 -17.59 -45.40 -46.61
N ALA A 12 -17.48 -45.53 -45.29
CA ALA A 12 -17.87 -44.52 -44.33
C ALA A 12 -17.55 -45.04 -42.94
N LEU A 13 -16.46 -44.61 -42.33
CA LEU A 13 -16.32 -44.41 -40.88
C LEU A 13 -14.87 -43.99 -40.55
N ARG A 14 -14.51 -42.76 -40.76
CA ARG A 14 -13.33 -42.12 -40.17
C ARG A 14 -13.49 -40.59 -40.17
N ALA A 15 -14.50 -40.11 -39.47
CA ALA A 15 -14.63 -38.68 -39.20
C ALA A 15 -15.38 -38.48 -37.85
N GLY A 16 -14.71 -38.83 -36.73
CA GLY A 16 -15.38 -38.72 -35.43
C GLY A 16 -14.48 -38.67 -34.22
N ALA A 17 -13.13 -38.60 -34.42
CA ALA A 17 -12.21 -38.74 -33.29
C ALA A 17 -11.24 -37.58 -33.07
N VAL A 18 -11.40 -36.44 -33.71
CA VAL A 18 -10.43 -35.30 -33.60
C VAL A 18 -11.02 -34.08 -32.89
N VAL A 19 -12.31 -34.04 -32.56
CA VAL A 19 -12.91 -32.82 -31.96
C VAL A 19 -12.94 -32.83 -30.41
N LEU A 20 -12.56 -33.91 -29.75
CA LEU A 20 -12.61 -34.00 -28.26
C LEU A 20 -11.29 -33.70 -27.56
N ALA A 21 -10.21 -33.37 -28.25
CA ALA A 21 -8.89 -33.11 -27.64
C ALA A 21 -8.55 -31.63 -27.45
N THR A 22 -9.39 -30.69 -27.84
CA THR A 22 -9.09 -29.25 -27.77
C THR A 22 -9.83 -28.49 -26.66
N MET A 23 -10.58 -29.13 -25.78
CA MET A 23 -11.31 -28.46 -24.68
C MET A 23 -10.74 -28.72 -23.29
N LEU A 24 -9.50 -29.20 -23.13
CA LEU A 24 -8.93 -29.51 -21.82
C LEU A 24 -7.70 -28.66 -21.47
N LEU A 25 -7.47 -27.53 -22.14
CA LEU A 25 -6.33 -26.63 -21.81
C LEU A 25 -6.71 -25.26 -21.23
N ALA A 26 -7.95 -25.07 -20.79
CA ALA A 26 -8.41 -23.76 -20.29
C ALA A 26 -8.75 -23.72 -18.79
N ALA A 27 -8.19 -24.59 -17.96
CA ALA A 27 -8.56 -24.64 -16.54
C ALA A 27 -7.36 -24.77 -15.58
N LEU A 28 -6.24 -24.15 -15.91
CA LEU A 28 -5.18 -23.86 -14.95
C LEU A 28 -5.03 -22.33 -14.80
N ALA A 29 -6.15 -21.64 -14.60
CA ALA A 29 -6.12 -20.39 -13.90
C ALA A 29 -5.79 -20.76 -12.45
N VAL A 30 -4.49 -20.69 -12.11
CA VAL A 30 -4.04 -20.66 -10.70
C VAL A 30 -4.95 -19.64 -10.05
N ALA A 31 -5.75 -20.06 -9.09
CA ALA A 31 -6.57 -19.14 -8.29
C ALA A 31 -5.58 -18.26 -7.51
N ALA A 32 -5.16 -17.15 -8.12
CA ALA A 32 -4.39 -16.13 -7.43
C ALA A 32 -5.19 -15.79 -6.18
N GLY A 33 -4.55 -15.88 -5.00
CA GLY A 33 -5.22 -15.68 -3.73
C GLY A 33 -6.06 -14.40 -3.77
N GLN A 34 -7.33 -14.50 -3.42
CA GLN A 34 -8.22 -13.34 -3.42
C GLN A 34 -7.66 -12.31 -2.44
N PRO A 35 -7.54 -11.04 -2.85
CA PRO A 35 -7.03 -10.01 -1.96
C PRO A 35 -8.01 -9.77 -0.81
N VAL A 36 -7.48 -9.74 0.40
CA VAL A 36 -8.25 -9.43 1.60
C VAL A 36 -8.28 -7.93 1.80
N LYS A 37 -9.47 -7.39 2.03
CA LYS A 37 -9.65 -6.00 2.46
C LYS A 37 -9.49 -5.92 3.97
N TYR A 38 -8.71 -4.96 4.41
CA TYR A 38 -8.43 -4.71 5.82
C TYR A 38 -8.82 -3.29 6.21
N THR A 39 -9.22 -3.14 7.47
CA THR A 39 -9.43 -1.86 8.15
C THR A 39 -8.42 -1.69 9.28
N LEU A 40 -8.04 -0.45 9.56
CA LEU A 40 -7.12 -0.10 10.64
C LEU A 40 -7.75 -0.41 12.01
N ASP A 41 -6.96 -1.04 12.90
CA ASP A 41 -7.20 -1.03 14.35
C ASP A 41 -6.39 0.14 14.97
N PRO A 42 -7.00 1.31 15.20
CA PRO A 42 -6.25 2.49 15.65
C PRO A 42 -5.68 2.33 17.07
N GLY A 43 -6.32 1.53 17.92
CA GLY A 43 -5.87 1.29 19.29
C GLY A 43 -4.58 0.46 19.40
N SER A 44 -4.27 -0.30 18.34
CA SER A 44 -3.08 -1.17 18.27
C SER A 44 -2.11 -0.73 17.18
N SER A 45 -2.23 0.51 16.70
CA SER A 45 -1.45 1.05 15.58
C SER A 45 -0.70 2.30 15.97
N LEU A 46 0.42 2.55 15.30
CA LEU A 46 1.29 3.66 15.59
C LEU A 46 1.87 4.26 14.31
N LEU A 47 1.82 5.60 14.23
CA LEU A 47 2.44 6.38 13.17
C LEU A 47 3.26 7.50 13.81
N ARG A 48 4.59 7.46 13.60
CA ARG A 48 5.58 8.40 14.18
C ARG A 48 6.38 9.10 13.12
N PHE A 49 6.91 10.25 13.47
CA PHE A 49 7.92 10.94 12.70
C PHE A 49 9.06 11.38 13.62
N ASN A 50 10.28 11.32 13.10
CA ASN A 50 11.49 11.75 13.79
C ASN A 50 12.18 12.81 12.94
N PHE A 51 12.64 13.88 13.57
CA PHE A 51 13.32 15.00 12.94
C PHE A 51 14.43 15.52 13.84
N GLU A 52 15.44 16.13 13.25
CA GLU A 52 16.53 16.78 13.96
C GLU A 52 16.30 18.29 13.98
N GLN A 53 16.34 18.88 15.17
CA GLN A 53 16.25 20.32 15.40
C GLN A 53 17.37 20.75 16.35
N ALA A 54 18.16 21.74 15.93
CA ALA A 54 19.31 22.26 16.70
C ALA A 54 20.26 21.14 17.19
N GLY A 55 20.51 20.12 16.35
CA GLY A 55 21.36 18.97 16.68
C GLY A 55 20.69 17.91 17.58
N ALA A 56 19.47 18.14 18.07
CA ALA A 56 18.75 17.21 18.89
C ALA A 56 17.72 16.41 18.08
N ASN A 57 17.65 15.10 18.31
CA ASN A 57 16.62 14.23 17.73
C ASN A 57 15.31 14.39 18.51
N ASN A 58 14.25 14.71 17.78
CA ASN A 58 12.91 14.86 18.29
C ASN A 58 11.99 13.82 17.66
N THR A 59 10.97 13.41 18.38
CA THR A 59 9.96 12.46 17.92
C THR A 59 8.58 13.05 18.12
N GLY A 60 7.73 12.88 17.12
CA GLY A 60 6.29 13.14 17.20
C GLY A 60 5.50 11.95 16.69
N ARG A 61 4.19 12.01 16.89
CA ARG A 61 3.23 11.03 16.38
C ARG A 61 2.04 11.75 15.75
N PHE A 62 1.30 11.03 14.91
CA PHE A 62 -0.03 11.44 14.49
C PHE A 62 -1.08 10.60 15.23
N GLY A 63 -2.01 11.25 15.89
CA GLY A 63 -3.07 10.59 16.69
C GLY A 63 -4.30 10.17 15.88
N LYS A 64 -4.50 10.76 14.67
CA LYS A 64 -5.67 10.47 13.82
C LYS A 64 -5.24 10.21 12.39
N TYR A 65 -5.51 9.00 11.92
CA TYR A 65 -5.28 8.56 10.54
C TYR A 65 -6.17 7.38 10.19
N THR A 66 -6.35 7.14 8.90
CA THR A 66 -7.06 5.97 8.36
C THR A 66 -6.14 5.21 7.43
N ALA A 67 -6.33 3.91 7.33
CA ALA A 67 -5.64 3.07 6.37
C ALA A 67 -6.63 2.07 5.78
N ASP A 68 -6.91 2.22 4.48
CA ASP A 68 -7.63 1.27 3.67
C ASP A 68 -6.60 0.41 2.94
N VAL A 69 -6.52 -0.85 3.30
CA VAL A 69 -5.53 -1.78 2.75
C VAL A 69 -6.24 -2.97 2.13
N THR A 70 -5.96 -3.23 0.87
CA THR A 70 -6.31 -4.48 0.20
C THR A 70 -5.00 -5.20 -0.10
N PHE A 71 -4.85 -6.44 0.34
CA PHE A 71 -3.57 -7.13 0.20
C PHE A 71 -3.71 -8.63 -0.07
N SER A 72 -2.91 -9.12 -1.01
CA SER A 72 -2.65 -10.54 -1.24
C SER A 72 -1.19 -10.71 -1.66
N ALA A 73 -0.44 -11.54 -0.94
CA ALA A 73 0.94 -11.86 -1.31
C ALA A 73 1.03 -12.59 -2.66
N ASP A 74 -0.01 -13.36 -3.00
CA ASP A 74 -0.11 -14.14 -4.25
C ASP A 74 -0.69 -13.32 -5.41
N ASN A 75 -1.24 -12.13 -5.12
CA ASN A 75 -1.82 -11.22 -6.12
C ASN A 75 -1.54 -9.76 -5.80
N LEU A 76 -0.26 -9.37 -5.93
CA LEU A 76 0.18 -8.00 -5.67
C LEU A 76 -0.42 -6.98 -6.63
N ALA A 77 -0.83 -7.41 -7.82
CA ALA A 77 -1.47 -6.54 -8.82
C ALA A 77 -2.85 -6.02 -8.33
N ALA A 78 -3.55 -6.80 -7.51
CA ALA A 78 -4.81 -6.41 -6.89
C ALA A 78 -4.64 -5.78 -5.49
N SER A 79 -3.40 -5.67 -5.01
CA SER A 79 -3.10 -5.08 -3.70
C SER A 79 -3.01 -3.56 -3.78
N LYS A 80 -3.54 -2.89 -2.74
CA LYS A 80 -3.59 -1.42 -2.66
C LYS A 80 -3.44 -0.96 -1.22
N ILE A 81 -2.78 0.17 -1.03
CA ILE A 81 -2.63 0.87 0.23
C ILE A 81 -3.06 2.32 0.02
N ASP A 82 -3.97 2.81 0.85
CA ASP A 82 -4.45 4.19 0.87
C ASP A 82 -4.48 4.66 2.33
N VAL A 83 -3.59 5.58 2.68
CA VAL A 83 -3.47 6.12 4.04
C VAL A 83 -3.76 7.60 4.01
N SER A 84 -4.64 8.06 4.89
CA SER A 84 -4.95 9.48 5.08
C SER A 84 -4.69 9.87 6.53
N ILE A 85 -3.90 10.93 6.73
CA ILE A 85 -3.43 11.41 8.02
C ILE A 85 -4.07 12.78 8.28
N ASP A 86 -4.70 12.95 9.43
CA ASP A 86 -5.10 14.25 9.95
C ASP A 86 -3.86 14.94 10.54
N VAL A 87 -3.30 15.90 9.81
CA VAL A 87 -2.03 16.53 10.17
C VAL A 87 -2.16 17.34 11.46
N ALA A 88 -3.33 17.90 11.75
CA ALA A 88 -3.57 18.64 13.00
C ALA A 88 -3.50 17.74 14.25
N SER A 89 -3.55 16.41 14.08
CA SER A 89 -3.42 15.44 15.18
C SER A 89 -1.98 15.15 15.58
N LEU A 90 -0.99 15.89 15.05
CA LEU A 90 0.41 15.76 15.44
C LEU A 90 0.58 16.12 16.92
N ASP A 91 1.48 15.37 17.57
CA ASP A 91 1.80 15.50 18.99
C ASP A 91 3.28 15.12 19.18
N THR A 92 4.09 16.09 19.60
CA THR A 92 5.50 15.93 19.95
C THR A 92 5.74 15.88 21.45
N GLY A 93 4.67 15.97 22.25
CA GLY A 93 4.75 16.12 23.69
C GLY A 93 5.11 17.53 24.17
N ASP A 94 5.20 18.50 23.23
CA ASP A 94 5.52 19.90 23.50
C ASP A 94 4.50 20.78 22.74
N LYS A 95 3.66 21.48 23.51
CA LYS A 95 2.56 22.25 22.93
C LYS A 95 3.04 23.39 22.04
N GLU A 96 4.10 24.09 22.41
CA GLU A 96 4.60 25.23 21.64
C GLU A 96 5.15 24.76 20.28
N ARG A 97 5.88 23.65 20.30
CA ARG A 97 6.36 23.00 19.07
C ARG A 97 5.21 22.52 18.20
N ASP A 98 4.19 21.92 18.80
CA ASP A 98 3.02 21.44 18.06
C ASP A 98 2.25 22.59 17.40
N ASP A 99 2.08 23.71 18.10
CA ASP A 99 1.44 24.90 17.54
C ASP A 99 2.27 25.50 16.40
N THR A 100 3.60 25.54 16.55
CA THR A 100 4.53 25.97 15.50
C THR A 100 4.45 25.06 14.29
N LEU A 101 4.47 23.73 14.48
CA LEU A 101 4.37 22.76 13.39
C LEU A 101 3.04 22.88 12.61
N LYS A 102 1.95 23.23 13.26
CA LYS A 102 0.63 23.44 12.64
C LYS A 102 0.54 24.75 11.87
N GLY A 103 1.47 25.67 12.10
CA GLY A 103 1.49 27.01 11.53
C GLY A 103 1.71 27.05 10.03
N ALA A 104 1.50 28.25 9.45
CA ALA A 104 1.51 28.49 8.00
C ALA A 104 2.85 28.16 7.33
N ASP A 105 3.97 28.39 8.02
CA ASP A 105 5.30 28.19 7.48
C ASP A 105 5.72 26.69 7.46
N LEU A 106 5.02 25.85 8.25
CA LEU A 106 5.29 24.43 8.30
C LEU A 106 4.13 23.65 7.65
N PHE A 107 3.27 22.99 8.40
CA PHE A 107 2.22 22.17 7.80
C PHE A 107 1.02 22.97 7.27
N ASP A 108 0.77 24.20 7.78
CA ASP A 108 -0.41 25.02 7.46
C ASP A 108 -1.71 24.19 7.55
N THR A 109 -1.93 23.60 8.71
CA THR A 109 -3.00 22.62 8.90
C THR A 109 -4.40 23.22 8.69
N ALA A 110 -4.53 24.54 8.78
CA ALA A 110 -5.78 25.24 8.50
C ALA A 110 -6.15 25.16 7.00
N LYS A 111 -5.14 25.20 6.11
CA LYS A 111 -5.35 25.10 4.65
C LYS A 111 -5.18 23.66 4.16
N PHE A 112 -4.27 22.90 4.78
CA PHE A 112 -3.89 21.56 4.35
C PHE A 112 -4.06 20.56 5.51
N PRO A 113 -5.30 20.24 5.89
CA PRO A 113 -5.56 19.42 7.08
C PRO A 113 -5.14 17.97 6.92
N LYS A 114 -4.87 17.52 5.69
CA LYS A 114 -4.59 16.12 5.40
C LYS A 114 -3.27 15.93 4.65
N ALA A 115 -2.54 14.87 5.03
CA ALA A 115 -1.53 14.25 4.20
C ALA A 115 -2.04 12.87 3.76
N ARG A 116 -1.65 12.42 2.56
CA ARG A 116 -2.16 11.15 2.00
C ARG A 116 -1.10 10.43 1.18
N PHE A 117 -1.04 9.11 1.35
CA PHE A 117 -0.31 8.21 0.47
C PHE A 117 -1.27 7.25 -0.22
N VAL A 118 -1.16 7.12 -1.55
CA VAL A 118 -1.93 6.15 -2.34
C VAL A 118 -0.97 5.36 -3.21
N SER A 119 -0.92 4.04 -2.98
CA SER A 119 -0.12 3.17 -3.83
C SER A 119 -0.73 3.01 -5.21
N SER A 120 0.12 2.99 -6.24
CA SER A 120 -0.22 2.62 -7.62
C SER A 120 0.26 1.21 -7.97
N LYS A 121 1.29 0.73 -7.27
CA LYS A 121 1.88 -0.58 -7.50
C LYS A 121 2.54 -1.09 -6.21
N ILE A 122 2.44 -2.39 -5.97
CA ILE A 122 3.18 -3.08 -4.90
C ILE A 122 4.01 -4.18 -5.55
N THR A 123 5.29 -4.26 -5.20
CA THR A 123 6.21 -5.29 -5.69
C THR A 123 6.87 -6.01 -4.51
N MET A 124 7.16 -7.29 -4.68
CA MET A 124 7.89 -8.06 -3.68
C MET A 124 9.38 -7.71 -3.72
N ASN A 125 9.97 -7.51 -2.56
CA ASN A 125 11.39 -7.22 -2.36
C ASN A 125 12.00 -8.16 -1.29
N GLY A 126 11.64 -9.44 -1.36
CA GLY A 126 12.02 -10.51 -0.43
C GLY A 126 10.83 -11.05 0.36
N ALA A 127 11.03 -12.15 1.09
CA ALA A 127 9.96 -12.80 1.86
C ALA A 127 9.36 -11.84 2.90
N GLY A 128 8.06 -11.56 2.81
CA GLY A 128 7.33 -10.64 3.69
C GLY A 128 7.74 -9.18 3.57
N ARG A 129 8.60 -8.83 2.61
CA ARG A 129 9.05 -7.46 2.33
C ARG A 129 8.60 -7.02 0.94
N TYR A 130 8.10 -5.80 0.86
CA TYR A 130 7.52 -5.23 -0.36
C TYR A 130 7.95 -3.78 -0.51
N GLU A 131 7.81 -3.25 -1.72
CA GLU A 131 7.90 -1.82 -2.02
C GLU A 131 6.57 -1.37 -2.60
N ALA A 132 5.90 -0.44 -1.92
CA ALA A 132 4.73 0.24 -2.44
C ALA A 132 5.16 1.53 -3.13
N THR A 133 5.05 1.58 -4.45
CA THR A 133 5.22 2.81 -5.24
C THR A 133 3.88 3.51 -5.36
N GLY A 134 3.85 4.83 -5.19
CA GLY A 134 2.61 5.59 -5.22
C GLY A 134 2.82 7.08 -5.21
N LYS A 135 1.78 7.80 -4.83
CA LYS A 135 1.79 9.26 -4.67
C LYS A 135 1.68 9.63 -3.19
N LEU A 136 2.60 10.45 -2.72
CA LEU A 136 2.54 11.08 -1.41
C LEU A 136 2.18 12.55 -1.59
N THR A 137 1.12 12.97 -0.93
CA THR A 137 0.67 14.35 -0.89
C THR A 137 0.85 14.90 0.52
N ILE A 138 1.58 16.00 0.67
CA ILE A 138 1.71 16.77 1.91
C ILE A 138 1.48 18.23 1.53
N ARG A 139 0.67 18.95 2.31
CA ARG A 139 0.13 20.26 1.92
C ARG A 139 -0.56 20.14 0.55
N ASN A 140 -0.15 20.95 -0.43
CA ASN A 140 -0.64 20.93 -1.81
C ASN A 140 0.36 20.29 -2.80
N VAL A 141 1.43 19.66 -2.30
CA VAL A 141 2.47 19.07 -3.16
C VAL A 141 2.30 17.56 -3.19
N THR A 142 2.19 17.01 -4.40
CA THR A 142 2.09 15.57 -4.64
C THR A 142 3.30 15.11 -5.44
N LYS A 143 3.99 14.10 -4.94
CA LYS A 143 5.17 13.50 -5.59
C LYS A 143 5.07 11.99 -5.66
N ASP A 144 5.82 11.40 -6.60
CA ASP A 144 6.08 9.97 -6.59
C ASP A 144 6.87 9.59 -5.34
N PHE A 145 6.45 8.52 -4.70
CA PHE A 145 7.04 8.07 -3.46
C PHE A 145 7.14 6.55 -3.42
N LYS A 146 8.29 6.06 -2.94
CA LYS A 146 8.55 4.65 -2.71
C LYS A 146 8.54 4.38 -1.22
N LEU A 147 7.68 3.50 -0.78
CA LEU A 147 7.47 3.13 0.60
C LEU A 147 7.86 1.67 0.81
N PRO A 148 9.04 1.41 1.39
CA PRO A 148 9.40 0.07 1.83
C PRO A 148 8.47 -0.37 2.97
N ILE A 149 7.88 -1.56 2.83
CA ILE A 149 6.94 -2.11 3.80
C ILE A 149 7.23 -3.59 4.08
N THR A 150 6.82 -4.03 5.25
CA THR A 150 6.61 -5.44 5.58
C THR A 150 5.14 -5.70 5.79
N PHE A 151 4.64 -6.82 5.31
CA PHE A 151 3.30 -7.28 5.59
C PHE A 151 3.33 -8.73 6.07
N GLN A 152 2.72 -8.98 7.21
CA GLN A 152 2.61 -10.29 7.82
C GLN A 152 1.19 -10.50 8.32
N THR A 153 0.76 -11.74 8.35
CA THR A 153 -0.54 -12.11 8.92
C THR A 153 -0.33 -13.02 10.12
N LYS A 154 -1.24 -12.93 11.09
CA LYS A 154 -1.28 -13.77 12.27
C LYS A 154 -2.73 -14.15 12.58
N ASP A 155 -2.94 -15.38 13.02
CA ASP A 155 -4.23 -15.74 13.59
C ASP A 155 -4.36 -15.22 15.02
N GLU A 156 -5.42 -14.45 15.28
CA GLU A 156 -5.79 -13.97 16.60
C GLU A 156 -7.25 -14.33 16.87
N LYS A 157 -7.49 -15.28 17.75
CA LYS A 157 -8.82 -15.76 18.15
C LYS A 157 -9.68 -16.20 16.95
N GLY A 158 -9.07 -16.94 16.01
CA GLY A 158 -9.74 -17.46 14.81
C GLY A 158 -9.98 -16.41 13.72
N LYS A 159 -9.34 -15.24 13.80
CA LYS A 159 -9.35 -14.22 12.74
C LYS A 159 -7.93 -13.94 12.28
N THR A 160 -7.70 -13.96 10.99
CA THR A 160 -6.41 -13.60 10.40
C THR A 160 -6.25 -12.10 10.38
N VAL A 161 -5.45 -11.52 11.27
CA VAL A 161 -5.12 -10.09 11.30
C VAL A 161 -3.85 -9.82 10.50
N GLY A 162 -3.76 -8.63 9.89
CA GLY A 162 -2.58 -8.15 9.18
C GLY A 162 -1.75 -7.21 10.04
N PHE A 163 -0.44 -7.25 9.83
CA PHE A 163 0.52 -6.29 10.39
C PHE A 163 1.29 -5.66 9.25
N LEU A 164 1.07 -4.36 9.04
CA LEU A 164 1.74 -3.56 8.03
C LEU A 164 2.70 -2.61 8.74
N ALA A 165 3.99 -2.72 8.47
CA ALA A 165 4.98 -1.83 9.04
C ALA A 165 5.92 -1.28 7.96
N GLY A 166 6.52 -0.12 8.24
CA GLY A 166 7.47 0.48 7.32
C GLY A 166 8.21 1.66 7.91
N ARG A 167 9.26 2.06 7.18
CA ARG A 167 10.08 3.23 7.47
C ARG A 167 10.47 3.90 6.16
N ALA A 168 10.32 5.22 6.09
CA ALA A 168 10.75 6.01 4.94
C ALA A 168 11.28 7.36 5.39
N THR A 169 12.16 7.94 4.57
CA THR A 169 12.62 9.32 4.74
C THR A 169 11.83 10.22 3.82
N VAL A 170 11.29 11.29 4.38
CA VAL A 170 10.59 12.36 3.65
C VAL A 170 11.43 13.62 3.73
N LYS A 171 11.75 14.21 2.60
CA LYS A 171 12.41 15.52 2.54
C LYS A 171 11.34 16.60 2.69
N ARG A 172 11.27 17.23 3.86
CA ARG A 172 10.20 18.17 4.23
C ARG A 172 10.09 19.35 3.27
N LEU A 173 11.21 19.88 2.84
CA LEU A 173 11.26 21.05 1.95
C LEU A 173 10.70 20.76 0.56
N GLU A 174 10.82 19.52 0.10
CA GLU A 174 10.24 19.09 -1.17
C GLU A 174 8.71 19.16 -1.21
N TYR A 175 8.08 19.16 -0.04
CA TYR A 175 6.62 19.28 0.12
C TYR A 175 6.19 20.66 0.64
N GLY A 176 7.13 21.62 0.69
CA GLY A 176 6.86 22.95 1.17
C GLY A 176 6.64 23.03 2.70
N VAL A 177 7.03 22.03 3.45
CA VAL A 177 7.04 22.06 4.92
C VAL A 177 8.33 22.75 5.37
N GLY A 178 8.22 24.05 5.60
CA GLY A 178 9.32 24.94 5.92
C GLY A 178 9.37 26.11 4.93
N GLN A 179 8.75 27.22 5.32
CA GLN A 179 8.77 28.48 4.60
C GLN A 179 9.47 29.54 5.47
N GLY A 180 9.77 30.71 4.90
CA GLY A 180 10.46 31.78 5.64
C GLY A 180 11.78 31.29 6.24
N GLU A 181 11.97 31.52 7.52
CA GLU A 181 13.15 31.09 8.29
C GLU A 181 13.31 29.56 8.36
N TRP A 182 12.21 28.81 8.27
CA TRP A 182 12.21 27.34 8.32
C TRP A 182 12.74 26.66 7.05
N LYS A 183 13.11 27.44 6.01
CA LYS A 183 13.81 26.92 4.81
C LYS A 183 15.24 26.47 5.11
N SER A 184 15.90 27.08 6.11
CA SER A 184 17.24 26.71 6.51
C SER A 184 17.24 25.29 7.08
N THR A 185 18.22 24.49 6.67
CA THR A 185 18.46 23.14 7.20
C THR A 185 19.48 23.14 8.33
N GLU A 186 19.98 24.31 8.73
CA GLU A 186 20.90 24.46 9.86
C GLU A 186 20.21 24.14 11.18
N TRP A 187 18.99 24.66 11.37
CA TRP A 187 18.21 24.47 12.59
C TRP A 187 17.31 23.24 12.55
N VAL A 188 16.63 22.96 11.42
CA VAL A 188 15.79 21.78 11.25
C VAL A 188 16.21 21.07 9.98
N LYS A 189 16.71 19.85 10.11
CA LYS A 189 17.13 19.05 8.95
C LYS A 189 16.01 18.81 7.97
N ASP A 190 16.37 18.66 6.70
CA ASP A 190 15.40 18.37 5.62
C ASP A 190 14.79 16.96 5.75
N ASP A 191 15.59 16.01 6.19
CA ASP A 191 15.19 14.62 6.33
C ASP A 191 14.31 14.40 7.56
N VAL A 192 13.07 13.94 7.33
CA VAL A 192 12.15 13.51 8.37
C VAL A 192 11.91 12.02 8.17
N ILE A 193 12.16 11.23 9.22
CA ILE A 193 11.98 9.78 9.18
C ILE A 193 10.58 9.45 9.68
N VAL A 194 9.75 8.89 8.82
CA VAL A 194 8.43 8.39 9.17
C VAL A 194 8.50 6.89 9.41
N THR A 195 7.96 6.43 10.52
CA THR A 195 7.83 5.01 10.89
C THR A 195 6.41 4.69 11.27
N PHE A 196 5.94 3.52 10.88
CA PHE A 196 4.61 3.06 11.24
C PHE A 196 4.59 1.56 11.52
N SER A 197 3.67 1.19 12.39
CA SER A 197 3.27 -0.20 12.66
C SER A 197 1.77 -0.22 12.82
N LEU A 198 1.07 -0.79 11.83
CA LEU A 198 -0.38 -0.79 11.76
C LEU A 198 -0.90 -2.21 11.96
N LYS A 199 -1.81 -2.40 12.89
CA LYS A 199 -2.61 -3.60 13.01
C LYS A 199 -3.87 -3.42 12.17
N LEU A 200 -4.15 -4.42 11.36
CA LEU A 200 -5.21 -4.41 10.36
C LEU A 200 -6.14 -5.60 10.61
N THR A 201 -7.42 -5.33 10.70
CA THR A 201 -8.45 -6.37 10.82
C THR A 201 -9.16 -6.58 9.48
N PRO A 202 -9.46 -7.83 9.06
CA PRO A 202 -10.25 -8.05 7.86
C PRO A 202 -11.56 -7.27 7.95
N ALA A 203 -11.90 -6.55 6.88
CA ALA A 203 -13.21 -5.96 6.73
C ALA A 203 -14.21 -7.10 6.53
N GLY A 204 -15.20 -7.20 7.41
CA GLY A 204 -16.25 -8.21 7.34
C GLY A 204 -17.14 -8.06 6.12
#